data_7cc02de128d3a5e709409cba287ad624
#
_entry.id   7cc02de128d3a5e709409cba287ad624
#
_cell.length_a   1.000
_cell.length_b   1.000
_cell.length_c   1.000
_cell.angle_alpha   90.00
_cell.angle_beta   90.00
_cell.angle_gamma   90.00
#
_symmetry.space_group_name_H-M   'P 1'
#
loop_
_entity.id
_entity.type
_entity.pdbx_description
1 polymer ?
#
loop_
_entity_poly.entity_id
_entity_poly.type
_entity_poly.pdbx_seq_one_letter_code
_entity_poly.pdbx_strand_id
1 'polypeptide(L)'
;LFNREDFLKNLIKRIHDDAENLEKVKEDFMRIVREMTPIEVAKIEQELVNEVMPAESIQLMCNIHLDVFKEALSEDEIDVEPWHPLHILVEEHRDILNRSKELRGRAGRIKNGDLTQSDIQAMANLLDYMDEVEKYFLKEENVLFPYLERHGLVQPPAIMWKEHDEIRELRKKLREIIDNGTIEPAKVFDLSIGIGEIFSNHIYK
;
A
#
# COMPACT_ATOMS: atom_id res chain seq x y z
N LEU A 1 -0.76 -10.73 34.68
CA LEU A 1 -0.65 -9.54 33.82
C LEU A 1 -0.84 -10.00 32.39
N PHE A 2 -1.88 -9.50 31.72
CA PHE A 2 -2.13 -9.77 30.32
C PHE A 2 -1.01 -9.09 29.51
N ASN A 3 -0.15 -9.89 28.87
CA ASN A 3 0.90 -9.37 28.01
C ASN A 3 0.31 -9.21 26.61
N ARG A 4 0.04 -7.95 26.22
CA ARG A 4 -0.53 -7.59 24.91
C ARG A 4 0.33 -8.08 23.75
N GLU A 5 1.63 -8.00 23.92
CA GLU A 5 2.61 -8.41 22.92
C GLU A 5 2.57 -9.92 22.65
N ASP A 6 2.59 -10.75 23.70
CA ASP A 6 2.48 -12.21 23.55
C ASP A 6 1.12 -12.62 22.96
N PHE A 7 0.06 -11.90 23.30
CA PHE A 7 -1.26 -12.17 22.76
C PHE A 7 -1.35 -11.80 21.29
N LEU A 8 -0.78 -10.66 20.88
CA LEU A 8 -0.71 -10.26 19.49
C LEU A 8 0.13 -11.25 18.67
N LYS A 9 1.30 -11.66 19.16
CA LYS A 9 2.12 -12.70 18.53
C LYS A 9 1.35 -14.01 18.33
N ASN A 10 0.53 -14.41 19.29
CA ASN A 10 -0.33 -15.60 19.17
C ASN A 10 -1.45 -15.42 18.13
N LEU A 11 -2.08 -14.26 18.07
CA LEU A 11 -3.10 -13.97 17.06
C LEU A 11 -2.52 -14.02 15.65
N ILE A 12 -1.35 -13.45 15.48
CA ILE A 12 -0.61 -13.46 14.22
C ILE A 12 -0.30 -14.89 13.76
N LYS A 13 0.22 -15.73 14.64
CA LYS A 13 0.45 -17.16 14.34
C LYS A 13 -0.85 -17.87 13.96
N ARG A 14 -1.96 -17.56 14.62
CA ARG A 14 -3.28 -18.14 14.31
C ARG A 14 -3.84 -17.68 12.96
N ILE A 15 -3.60 -16.48 12.52
CA ILE A 15 -3.96 -16.01 11.16
C ILE A 15 -3.30 -16.88 10.10
N HIS A 16 -2.07 -17.33 10.37
CA HIS A 16 -1.32 -18.18 9.46
C HIS A 16 -1.81 -19.65 9.49
N ASP A 17 -2.15 -20.17 10.67
CA ASP A 17 -2.37 -21.60 10.88
C ASP A 17 -3.83 -22.04 10.75
N ASP A 18 -4.81 -21.13 10.90
CA ASP A 18 -6.23 -21.47 11.05
C ASP A 18 -7.14 -20.67 10.08
N ALA A 19 -7.20 -21.15 8.84
CA ALA A 19 -8.03 -20.55 7.79
C ALA A 19 -9.55 -20.60 8.08
N GLU A 20 -10.03 -21.51 8.94
CA GLU A 20 -11.48 -21.68 9.22
C GLU A 20 -12.05 -20.60 10.16
N ASN A 21 -11.21 -19.94 10.98
CA ASN A 21 -11.63 -18.90 11.94
C ASN A 21 -11.08 -17.50 11.64
N LEU A 22 -10.66 -17.24 10.41
CA LEU A 22 -9.94 -16.05 10.01
C LEU A 22 -10.67 -14.74 10.40
N GLU A 23 -11.99 -14.67 10.23
CA GLU A 23 -12.76 -13.46 10.56
C GLU A 23 -12.74 -13.15 12.07
N LYS A 24 -12.90 -14.15 12.92
CA LYS A 24 -12.84 -13.95 14.37
C LYS A 24 -11.45 -13.56 14.85
N VAL A 25 -10.42 -14.15 14.24
CA VAL A 25 -9.02 -13.82 14.56
C VAL A 25 -8.70 -12.39 14.11
N LYS A 26 -9.23 -11.95 12.97
CA LYS A 26 -9.14 -10.56 12.52
C LYS A 26 -9.82 -9.58 13.49
N GLU A 27 -11.05 -9.89 13.94
CA GLU A 27 -11.76 -9.05 14.91
C GLU A 27 -10.99 -8.89 16.23
N ASP A 28 -10.44 -9.98 16.76
CA ASP A 28 -9.61 -9.96 17.96
C ASP A 28 -8.31 -9.17 17.76
N PHE A 29 -7.68 -9.33 16.61
CA PHE A 29 -6.49 -8.59 16.19
C PHE A 29 -6.79 -7.08 16.09
N MET A 30 -7.86 -6.72 15.36
CA MET A 30 -8.32 -5.35 15.19
C MET A 30 -8.58 -4.64 16.53
N ARG A 31 -9.20 -5.34 17.48
CA ARG A 31 -9.48 -4.80 18.81
C ARG A 31 -8.22 -4.41 19.57
N ILE A 32 -7.15 -5.17 19.43
CA ILE A 32 -5.89 -4.91 20.15
C ILE A 32 -5.07 -3.84 19.46
N VAL A 33 -4.98 -3.92 18.13
CA VAL A 33 -4.22 -2.96 17.33
C VAL A 33 -4.75 -1.52 17.48
N ARG A 34 -6.07 -1.35 17.67
CA ARG A 34 -6.66 -0.03 17.98
C ARG A 34 -6.14 0.62 19.26
N GLU A 35 -5.60 -0.16 20.18
CA GLU A 35 -5.02 0.33 21.44
C GLU A 35 -3.50 0.49 21.37
N MET A 36 -2.90 0.28 20.19
CA MET A 36 -1.45 0.32 19.96
C MET A 36 -1.08 1.41 18.96
N THR A 37 0.15 1.90 19.07
CA THR A 37 0.70 2.80 18.06
C THR A 37 1.21 2.00 16.84
N PRO A 38 1.25 2.59 15.64
CA PRO A 38 1.83 1.95 14.44
C PRO A 38 3.26 1.43 14.68
N ILE A 39 4.06 2.17 15.45
CA ILE A 39 5.45 1.79 15.79
C ILE A 39 5.49 0.52 16.67
N GLU A 40 4.58 0.38 17.63
CA GLU A 40 4.51 -0.83 18.49
C GLU A 40 4.14 -2.05 17.65
N VAL A 41 3.17 -1.92 16.73
CA VAL A 41 2.77 -3.00 15.82
C VAL A 41 3.93 -3.38 14.90
N ALA A 42 4.59 -2.42 14.26
CA ALA A 42 5.73 -2.66 13.38
C ALA A 42 6.90 -3.37 14.09
N LYS A 43 7.16 -3.05 15.36
CA LYS A 43 8.19 -3.75 16.16
C LYS A 43 7.83 -5.20 16.43
N ILE A 44 6.57 -5.48 16.76
CA ILE A 44 6.09 -6.86 17.00
C ILE A 44 6.15 -7.67 15.71
N GLU A 45 5.76 -7.09 14.58
CA GLU A 45 5.89 -7.74 13.28
C GLU A 45 7.34 -8.05 12.94
N GLN A 46 8.25 -7.11 13.22
CA GLN A 46 9.68 -7.31 13.03
C GLN A 46 10.24 -8.47 13.86
N GLU A 47 9.80 -8.62 15.10
CA GLU A 47 10.21 -9.73 15.96
C GLU A 47 9.70 -11.08 15.43
N LEU A 48 8.46 -11.12 14.95
CA LEU A 48 7.86 -12.33 14.37
C LEU A 48 8.54 -12.78 13.08
N VAL A 49 8.99 -11.85 12.25
CA VAL A 49 9.81 -12.16 11.07
C VAL A 49 11.09 -12.85 11.47
N ASN A 50 11.74 -12.35 12.51
CA ASN A 50 12.98 -12.93 13.03
C ASN A 50 12.75 -14.34 13.65
N GLU A 51 11.52 -14.66 14.06
CA GLU A 51 11.09 -15.94 14.64
C GLU A 51 10.60 -17.00 13.60
N VAL A 52 10.81 -16.77 12.27
CA VAL A 52 10.51 -17.76 11.20
C VAL A 52 9.08 -17.71 10.64
N MET A 53 8.49 -16.54 10.46
CA MET A 53 7.26 -16.42 9.66
C MET A 53 7.57 -16.12 8.19
N PRO A 54 6.85 -16.75 7.22
CA PRO A 54 6.98 -16.40 5.80
C PRO A 54 6.59 -14.94 5.54
N ALA A 55 7.32 -14.26 4.64
CA ALA A 55 7.07 -12.87 4.29
C ALA A 55 5.64 -12.60 3.78
N GLU A 56 5.01 -13.61 3.14
CA GLU A 56 3.65 -13.55 2.65
C GLU A 56 2.62 -13.42 3.79
N SER A 57 2.85 -14.11 4.90
CA SER A 57 1.98 -14.04 6.09
C SER A 57 2.02 -12.65 6.73
N ILE A 58 3.19 -12.02 6.72
CA ILE A 58 3.38 -10.67 7.26
C ILE A 58 2.71 -9.65 6.36
N GLN A 59 2.83 -9.77 5.04
CA GLN A 59 2.14 -8.89 4.11
C GLN A 59 0.62 -8.94 4.27
N LEU A 60 0.05 -10.14 4.48
CA LEU A 60 -1.38 -10.31 4.77
C LEU A 60 -1.78 -9.59 6.07
N MET A 61 -0.96 -9.68 7.09
CA MET A 61 -1.20 -9.01 8.37
C MET A 61 -1.09 -7.49 8.27
N CYS A 62 -0.06 -7.00 7.58
CA CYS A 62 0.06 -5.57 7.29
C CYS A 62 -1.20 -5.04 6.61
N ASN A 63 -1.78 -5.78 5.68
CA ASN A 63 -3.02 -5.37 5.03
C ASN A 63 -4.23 -5.35 5.98
N ILE A 64 -4.30 -6.27 6.96
CA ILE A 64 -5.39 -6.32 7.95
C ILE A 64 -5.30 -5.15 8.93
N HIS A 65 -4.13 -4.84 9.47
CA HIS A 65 -3.99 -3.73 10.42
C HIS A 65 -4.04 -2.36 9.73
N LEU A 66 -3.66 -2.27 8.46
CA LEU A 66 -3.79 -1.03 7.67
C LEU A 66 -5.23 -0.53 7.60
N ASP A 67 -6.22 -1.43 7.49
CA ASP A 67 -7.63 -1.02 7.47
C ASP A 67 -8.05 -0.37 8.80
N VAL A 68 -7.45 -0.78 9.92
CA VAL A 68 -7.65 -0.13 11.22
C VAL A 68 -6.97 1.24 11.28
N PHE A 69 -5.72 1.30 10.83
CA PHE A 69 -4.97 2.55 10.85
C PHE A 69 -5.47 3.57 9.84
N LYS A 70 -6.05 3.15 8.72
CA LYS A 70 -6.69 4.06 7.76
C LYS A 70 -7.80 4.91 8.43
N GLU A 71 -8.60 4.30 9.31
CA GLU A 71 -9.62 5.03 10.06
C GLU A 71 -8.98 5.99 11.07
N ALA A 72 -7.95 5.56 11.80
CA ALA A 72 -7.29 6.35 12.83
C ALA A 72 -6.42 7.47 12.24
N LEU A 73 -5.66 7.20 11.19
CA LEU A 73 -4.73 8.16 10.57
C LEU A 73 -5.41 9.16 9.63
N SER A 74 -6.64 8.90 9.18
CA SER A 74 -7.41 9.87 8.38
C SER A 74 -7.83 11.11 9.19
N GLU A 75 -7.77 11.04 10.51
CA GLU A 75 -8.12 12.13 11.43
C GLU A 75 -6.89 12.93 11.92
N ASP A 76 -5.68 12.35 11.83
CA ASP A 76 -4.46 13.02 12.27
C ASP A 76 -3.77 13.74 11.09
N GLU A 77 -3.98 15.04 10.98
CA GLU A 77 -3.13 15.88 10.14
C GLU A 77 -1.71 15.89 10.75
N ILE A 78 -0.71 15.54 9.93
CA ILE A 78 0.70 15.70 10.34
C ILE A 78 0.96 17.20 10.45
N ASP A 79 0.96 17.71 11.68
CA ASP A 79 1.21 19.13 12.00
C ASP A 79 2.71 19.40 11.91
N VAL A 80 3.19 19.63 10.70
CA VAL A 80 4.58 20.04 10.42
C VAL A 80 4.58 21.21 9.45
N GLU A 81 5.61 22.02 9.53
CA GLU A 81 5.77 23.20 8.66
C GLU A 81 5.80 22.82 7.16
N PRO A 82 5.28 23.67 6.25
CA PRO A 82 5.16 23.34 4.82
C PRO A 82 6.48 23.00 4.11
N TRP A 83 7.61 23.43 4.66
CA TRP A 83 8.96 23.11 4.14
C TRP A 83 9.52 21.80 4.69
N HIS A 84 8.84 21.18 5.64
CA HIS A 84 9.29 19.92 6.23
C HIS A 84 9.17 18.76 5.22
N PRO A 85 10.18 17.87 5.10
CA PRO A 85 10.14 16.76 4.12
C PRO A 85 8.89 15.89 4.23
N LEU A 86 8.38 15.64 5.44
CA LEU A 86 7.15 14.86 5.65
C LEU A 86 5.92 15.57 5.08
N HIS A 87 5.84 16.91 5.16
CA HIS A 87 4.73 17.65 4.55
C HIS A 87 4.70 17.45 3.03
N ILE A 88 5.88 17.52 2.40
CA ILE A 88 6.02 17.31 0.96
C ILE A 88 5.57 15.88 0.58
N LEU A 89 5.99 14.87 1.33
CA LEU A 89 5.58 13.48 1.09
C LEU A 89 4.06 13.31 1.22
N VAL A 90 3.42 13.89 2.22
CA VAL A 90 1.96 13.82 2.42
C VAL A 90 1.19 14.47 1.27
N GLU A 91 1.65 15.60 0.76
CA GLU A 91 1.03 16.23 -0.42
C GLU A 91 1.18 15.36 -1.68
N GLU A 92 2.36 14.76 -1.88
CA GLU A 92 2.58 13.81 -2.97
C GLU A 92 1.68 12.56 -2.83
N HIS A 93 1.48 12.04 -1.61
CA HIS A 93 0.53 10.95 -1.32
C HIS A 93 -0.89 11.28 -1.77
N ARG A 94 -1.39 12.46 -1.40
CA ARG A 94 -2.74 12.92 -1.79
C ARG A 94 -2.91 12.97 -3.31
N ASP A 95 -1.91 13.49 -4.01
CA ASP A 95 -1.97 13.59 -5.47
C ASP A 95 -1.92 12.20 -6.13
N ILE A 96 -1.02 11.31 -5.68
CA ILE A 96 -0.93 9.93 -6.15
C ILE A 96 -2.27 9.19 -5.95
N LEU A 97 -2.89 9.30 -4.77
CA LEU A 97 -4.18 8.68 -4.50
C LEU A 97 -5.29 9.21 -5.41
N ASN A 98 -5.32 10.51 -5.66
CA ASN A 98 -6.31 11.12 -6.55
C ASN A 98 -6.15 10.63 -8.00
N ARG A 99 -4.91 10.56 -8.49
CA ARG A 99 -4.59 10.04 -9.82
C ARG A 99 -4.90 8.54 -9.96
N SER A 100 -4.62 7.78 -8.91
CA SER A 100 -4.98 6.36 -8.86
C SER A 100 -6.49 6.13 -8.91
N LYS A 101 -7.29 6.96 -8.21
CA LYS A 101 -8.75 6.93 -8.28
C LYS A 101 -9.26 7.26 -9.68
N GLU A 102 -8.66 8.26 -10.34
CA GLU A 102 -9.00 8.62 -11.71
C GLU A 102 -8.69 7.48 -12.67
N LEU A 103 -7.50 6.85 -12.59
CA LEU A 103 -7.11 5.70 -13.39
C LEU A 103 -8.13 4.57 -13.28
N ARG A 104 -8.49 4.18 -12.05
CA ARG A 104 -9.48 3.13 -11.78
C ARG A 104 -10.86 3.48 -12.34
N GLY A 105 -11.30 4.71 -12.20
CA GLY A 105 -12.58 5.18 -12.72
C GLY A 105 -12.66 5.09 -14.25
N ARG A 106 -11.58 5.45 -14.94
CA ARG A 106 -11.49 5.34 -16.41
C ARG A 106 -11.45 3.89 -16.87
N ALA A 107 -10.65 3.06 -16.19
CA ALA A 107 -10.59 1.62 -16.46
C ALA A 107 -11.96 0.94 -16.29
N GLY A 108 -12.74 1.36 -15.29
CA GLY A 108 -14.11 0.89 -15.07
C GLY A 108 -15.05 1.20 -16.22
N ARG A 109 -14.97 2.41 -16.81
CA ARG A 109 -15.75 2.77 -18.02
C ARG A 109 -15.34 1.92 -19.21
N ILE A 110 -14.05 1.74 -19.46
CA ILE A 110 -13.53 0.89 -20.54
C ILE A 110 -14.04 -0.54 -20.40
N LYS A 111 -14.03 -1.11 -19.19
CA LYS A 111 -14.54 -2.46 -18.92
C LYS A 111 -16.04 -2.60 -19.25
N ASN A 112 -16.81 -1.55 -18.99
CA ASN A 112 -18.25 -1.53 -19.24
C ASN A 112 -18.63 -1.29 -20.73
N GLY A 113 -17.65 -1.14 -21.61
CA GLY A 113 -17.87 -0.91 -23.04
C GLY A 113 -17.94 0.57 -23.45
N ASP A 114 -17.74 1.50 -22.53
CA ASP A 114 -17.75 2.95 -22.77
C ASP A 114 -16.35 3.46 -23.18
N LEU A 115 -15.65 2.72 -24.03
CA LEU A 115 -14.32 3.09 -24.49
C LEU A 115 -14.39 4.24 -25.51
N THR A 116 -13.81 5.37 -25.15
CA THR A 116 -13.62 6.52 -26.05
C THR A 116 -12.14 6.79 -26.29
N GLN A 117 -11.81 7.46 -27.41
CA GLN A 117 -10.45 7.93 -27.67
C GLN A 117 -9.96 8.90 -26.56
N SER A 118 -10.88 9.67 -25.98
CA SER A 118 -10.59 10.55 -24.85
C SER A 118 -10.17 9.77 -23.60
N ASP A 119 -10.75 8.59 -23.34
CA ASP A 119 -10.36 7.77 -22.21
C ASP A 119 -8.96 7.17 -22.40
N ILE A 120 -8.64 6.73 -23.61
CA ILE A 120 -7.29 6.23 -23.94
C ILE A 120 -6.25 7.33 -23.72
N GLN A 121 -6.50 8.53 -24.28
CA GLN A 121 -5.57 9.67 -24.11
C GLN A 121 -5.41 10.07 -22.64
N ALA A 122 -6.50 10.08 -21.88
CA ALA A 122 -6.44 10.40 -20.47
C ALA A 122 -5.70 9.34 -19.66
N MET A 123 -5.81 8.05 -20.00
CA MET A 123 -5.01 7.00 -19.38
C MET A 123 -3.53 7.14 -19.74
N ALA A 124 -3.19 7.49 -20.99
CA ALA A 124 -1.81 7.78 -21.37
C ALA A 124 -1.23 8.92 -20.55
N ASN A 125 -1.96 10.02 -20.36
CA ASN A 125 -1.54 11.14 -19.52
C ASN A 125 -1.37 10.76 -18.03
N LEU A 126 -2.22 9.87 -17.49
CA LEU A 126 -2.08 9.35 -16.13
C LEU A 126 -0.84 8.47 -15.99
N LEU A 127 -0.52 7.69 -17.02
CA LEU A 127 0.70 6.89 -17.02
C LEU A 127 1.94 7.78 -17.13
N ASP A 128 1.91 8.89 -17.90
CA ASP A 128 2.98 9.88 -17.93
C ASP A 128 3.20 10.51 -16.54
N TYR A 129 2.12 10.84 -15.83
CA TYR A 129 2.21 11.28 -14.45
C TYR A 129 2.86 10.22 -13.55
N MET A 130 2.54 8.94 -13.75
CA MET A 130 3.13 7.84 -12.96
C MET A 130 4.63 7.66 -13.26
N ASP A 131 5.16 8.15 -14.38
CA ASP A 131 6.60 8.21 -14.61
C ASP A 131 7.27 9.26 -13.70
N GLU A 132 6.56 10.33 -13.34
CA GLU A 132 7.04 11.31 -12.34
C GLU A 132 6.99 10.76 -10.91
N VAL A 133 6.10 9.82 -10.61
CA VAL A 133 6.04 9.14 -9.29
C VAL A 133 7.33 8.37 -8.98
N GLU A 134 8.13 8.03 -9.98
CA GLU A 134 9.47 7.45 -9.75
C GLU A 134 10.34 8.36 -8.88
N LYS A 135 10.21 9.68 -8.99
CA LYS A 135 10.95 10.63 -8.14
C LYS A 135 10.51 10.54 -6.67
N TYR A 136 9.23 10.26 -6.44
CA TYR A 136 8.69 10.00 -5.11
C TYR A 136 9.26 8.69 -4.53
N PHE A 137 9.24 7.59 -5.28
CA PHE A 137 9.85 6.34 -4.86
C PHE A 137 11.33 6.50 -4.51
N LEU A 138 12.10 7.23 -5.33
CA LEU A 138 13.51 7.50 -5.06
C LEU A 138 13.74 8.29 -3.75
N LYS A 139 12.82 9.17 -3.35
CA LYS A 139 12.92 9.88 -2.05
C LYS A 139 12.72 8.89 -0.89
N GLU A 140 11.73 8.01 -0.99
CA GLU A 140 11.51 7.00 0.04
C GLU A 140 12.68 6.03 0.10
N GLU A 141 13.06 5.45 -1.02
CA GLU A 141 14.10 4.44 -1.14
C GLU A 141 15.49 4.93 -0.70
N ASN A 142 15.83 6.18 -0.98
CA ASN A 142 17.17 6.70 -0.69
C ASN A 142 17.26 7.57 0.56
N VAL A 143 16.12 8.03 1.11
CA VAL A 143 16.11 8.92 2.28
C VAL A 143 15.29 8.34 3.42
N LEU A 144 13.99 8.08 3.20
CA LEU A 144 13.08 7.65 4.26
C LEU A 144 13.41 6.23 4.73
N PHE A 145 13.52 5.26 3.83
CA PHE A 145 13.77 3.86 4.19
C PHE A 145 15.09 3.67 4.94
N PRO A 146 16.24 4.20 4.48
CA PRO A 146 17.48 4.12 5.24
C PRO A 146 17.41 4.82 6.62
N TYR A 147 16.56 5.84 6.76
CA TYR A 147 16.32 6.48 8.05
C TYR A 147 15.55 5.56 9.00
N LEU A 148 14.45 4.95 8.53
CA LEU A 148 13.64 4.00 9.31
C LEU A 148 14.46 2.77 9.74
N GLU A 149 15.22 2.20 8.80
CA GLU A 149 16.09 1.04 9.04
C GLU A 149 17.14 1.31 10.13
N ARG A 150 17.76 2.48 10.11
CA ARG A 150 18.71 2.90 11.18
C ARG A 150 18.06 3.03 12.54
N HIS A 151 16.74 3.23 12.59
CA HIS A 151 15.96 3.28 13.83
C HIS A 151 15.29 1.95 14.19
N GLY A 152 15.67 0.86 13.50
CA GLY A 152 15.22 -0.49 13.79
C GLY A 152 13.90 -0.89 13.13
N LEU A 153 13.36 -0.07 12.24
CA LEU A 153 12.16 -0.38 11.45
C LEU A 153 12.58 -0.87 10.06
N VAL A 154 12.77 -2.17 9.90
CA VAL A 154 13.30 -2.78 8.66
C VAL A 154 12.17 -3.38 7.81
N GLN A 155 11.12 -3.91 8.43
CA GLN A 155 10.05 -4.60 7.71
C GLN A 155 9.17 -3.69 6.85
N PRO A 156 8.64 -2.55 7.35
CA PRO A 156 7.86 -1.66 6.51
C PRO A 156 8.61 -1.22 5.24
N PRO A 157 9.87 -0.74 5.31
CA PRO A 157 10.67 -0.45 4.12
C PRO A 157 10.81 -1.63 3.15
N ALA A 158 11.09 -2.83 3.65
CA ALA A 158 11.25 -4.01 2.80
C ALA A 158 9.96 -4.38 2.02
N ILE A 159 8.79 -4.22 2.65
CA ILE A 159 7.50 -4.43 1.99
C ILE A 159 7.25 -3.31 0.97
N MET A 160 7.50 -2.06 1.33
CA MET A 160 7.29 -0.90 0.47
C MET A 160 8.19 -0.95 -0.78
N TRP A 161 9.44 -1.40 -0.65
CA TRP A 161 10.33 -1.68 -1.79
C TRP A 161 9.70 -2.64 -2.79
N LYS A 162 9.15 -3.75 -2.31
CA LYS A 162 8.48 -4.75 -3.15
C LYS A 162 7.25 -4.16 -3.85
N GLU A 163 6.49 -3.32 -3.16
CA GLU A 163 5.33 -2.64 -3.73
C GLU A 163 5.72 -1.64 -4.83
N HIS A 164 6.83 -0.90 -4.67
CA HIS A 164 7.36 -0.05 -5.73
C HIS A 164 7.67 -0.85 -6.99
N ASP A 165 8.35 -1.98 -6.86
CA ASP A 165 8.69 -2.83 -7.99
C ASP A 165 7.44 -3.42 -8.65
N GLU A 166 6.44 -3.81 -7.87
CA GLU A 166 5.17 -4.30 -8.39
C GLU A 166 4.40 -3.21 -9.16
N ILE A 167 4.36 -1.99 -8.64
CA ILE A 167 3.77 -0.83 -9.33
C ILE A 167 4.51 -0.55 -10.65
N ARG A 168 5.84 -0.57 -10.66
CA ARG A 168 6.67 -0.41 -11.86
C ARG A 168 6.31 -1.43 -12.92
N GLU A 169 6.17 -2.70 -12.56
CA GLU A 169 5.80 -3.78 -13.47
C GLU A 169 4.37 -3.66 -14.00
N LEU A 170 3.40 -3.38 -13.15
CA LEU A 170 2.00 -3.20 -13.57
C LEU A 170 1.86 -1.99 -14.49
N ARG A 171 2.51 -0.87 -14.16
CA ARG A 171 2.55 0.34 -14.98
C ARG A 171 3.14 0.05 -16.36
N LYS A 172 4.26 -0.65 -16.42
CA LYS A 172 4.90 -1.03 -17.69
C LYS A 172 3.96 -1.86 -18.57
N LYS A 173 3.31 -2.87 -18.01
CA LYS A 173 2.33 -3.70 -18.73
C LYS A 173 1.14 -2.89 -19.25
N LEU A 174 0.63 -1.98 -18.43
CA LEU A 174 -0.49 -1.11 -18.82
C LEU A 174 -0.07 -0.13 -19.92
N ARG A 175 1.13 0.46 -19.82
CA ARG A 175 1.72 1.33 -20.85
C ARG A 175 1.82 0.60 -22.20
N GLU A 176 2.35 -0.62 -22.22
CA GLU A 176 2.48 -1.42 -23.43
C GLU A 176 1.13 -1.66 -24.13
N ILE A 177 0.05 -1.88 -23.36
CA ILE A 177 -1.30 -2.07 -23.92
C ILE A 177 -1.82 -0.76 -24.53
N ILE A 178 -1.64 0.37 -23.84
CA ILE A 178 -2.13 1.67 -24.29
C ILE A 178 -1.37 2.12 -25.56
N ASP A 179 -0.05 2.01 -25.57
CA ASP A 179 0.79 2.46 -26.66
C ASP A 179 0.62 1.61 -27.93
N ASN A 180 0.43 0.31 -27.76
CA ASN A 180 0.19 -0.61 -28.89
C ASN A 180 -1.24 -0.48 -29.48
N GLY A 181 -2.15 0.23 -28.81
CA GLY A 181 -3.53 0.41 -29.25
C GLY A 181 -4.38 -0.87 -29.22
N THR A 182 -3.86 -1.96 -28.68
CA THR A 182 -4.59 -3.24 -28.55
C THR A 182 -5.26 -3.28 -27.17
N ILE A 183 -6.38 -2.55 -27.05
CA ILE A 183 -7.08 -2.40 -25.79
C ILE A 183 -7.88 -3.67 -25.47
N GLU A 184 -7.45 -4.39 -24.45
CA GLU A 184 -8.18 -5.49 -23.83
C GLU A 184 -8.88 -4.96 -22.55
N PRO A 185 -10.21 -4.69 -22.57
CA PRO A 185 -10.88 -3.99 -21.47
C PRO A 185 -10.70 -4.61 -20.09
N ALA A 186 -10.80 -5.94 -19.99
CA ALA A 186 -10.63 -6.66 -18.74
C ALA A 186 -9.20 -6.49 -18.18
N LYS A 187 -8.20 -6.63 -19.04
CA LYS A 187 -6.79 -6.53 -18.65
C LYS A 187 -6.39 -5.12 -18.24
N VAL A 188 -6.88 -4.10 -18.98
CA VAL A 188 -6.71 -2.69 -18.60
C VAL A 188 -7.34 -2.43 -17.23
N PHE A 189 -8.53 -2.96 -16.99
CA PHE A 189 -9.21 -2.83 -15.72
C PHE A 189 -8.41 -3.49 -14.59
N ASP A 190 -8.02 -4.76 -14.74
CA ASP A 190 -7.32 -5.52 -13.69
C ASP A 190 -5.96 -4.88 -13.34
N LEU A 191 -5.17 -4.44 -14.33
CA LEU A 191 -3.92 -3.74 -14.10
C LEU A 191 -4.13 -2.39 -13.38
N SER A 192 -5.15 -1.64 -13.78
CA SER A 192 -5.46 -0.34 -13.17
C SER A 192 -5.96 -0.47 -11.73
N ILE A 193 -6.75 -1.50 -11.44
CA ILE A 193 -7.19 -1.81 -10.07
C ILE A 193 -5.98 -2.21 -9.23
N GLY A 194 -5.12 -3.13 -9.73
CA GLY A 194 -3.93 -3.57 -9.02
C GLY A 194 -3.02 -2.39 -8.64
N ILE A 195 -2.71 -1.50 -9.58
CA ILE A 195 -1.93 -0.27 -9.31
C ILE A 195 -2.58 0.55 -8.20
N GLY A 196 -3.89 0.80 -8.30
CA GLY A 196 -4.60 1.64 -7.33
C GLY A 196 -4.70 1.02 -5.94
N GLU A 197 -4.82 -0.30 -5.83
CA GLU A 197 -4.84 -1.02 -4.56
C GLU A 197 -3.48 -1.00 -3.88
N ILE A 198 -2.40 -1.24 -4.65
CA ILE A 198 -1.04 -1.19 -4.10
C ILE A 198 -0.73 0.23 -3.61
N PHE A 199 -0.99 1.28 -4.37
CA PHE A 199 -0.81 2.66 -3.90
C PHE A 199 -1.63 2.97 -2.66
N SER A 200 -2.89 2.55 -2.62
CA SER A 200 -3.73 2.76 -1.44
C SER A 200 -3.16 2.10 -0.19
N ASN A 201 -2.66 0.88 -0.31
CA ASN A 201 -2.08 0.15 0.82
C ASN A 201 -0.70 0.71 1.20
N HIS A 202 0.10 1.09 0.21
CA HIS A 202 1.45 1.63 0.39
C HIS A 202 1.43 2.95 1.18
N ILE A 203 0.56 3.87 0.82
CA ILE A 203 0.50 5.23 1.41
C ILE A 203 0.07 5.21 2.89
N TYR A 204 -0.63 4.18 3.34
CA TYR A 204 -1.05 4.07 4.73
C TYR A 204 -0.09 3.24 5.61
N LYS A 205 1.04 2.79 5.08
CA LYS A 205 2.10 2.10 5.84
C LYS A 205 3.05 3.08 6.50
#